data_45cf2f3188d72840ce325b01fb8d53cb
#
_entry.id   45cf2f3188d72840ce325b01fb8d53cb
#
_cell.length_a   1.000
_cell.length_b   1.000
_cell.length_c   1.000
_cell.angle_alpha   90.00
_cell.angle_beta   90.00
_cell.angle_gamma   90.00
#
_symmetry.space_group_name_H-M   'P 1'
#
loop_
_entity.id
_entity.type
_entity.pdbx_description
1 polymer ?
#
loop_
_entity_poly.entity_id
_entity_poly.type
_entity_poly.pdbx_seq_one_letter_code
_entity_poly.pdbx_strand_id
1 'polypeptide(L)'
;MPDNEICSPSNKRAPWNKGKLIGARPPLRPKHVWSIRTRLLLEGRIRDLALFNLAIDSKLRGCDVVAVKVEDVAPNGYTMDRATVRQKKTGRPVKFELTDQTRLAIDDHLKAAGKKPGEFLFTGRRGFGHCLTTRQYARLLSEWIASIGLDPKLFGTHSLRRTKATLIYRRTGNLRAVQLCSATPKSKVPSDTSASR
;
A
#
# COMPACT_ATOMS: atom_id res chain seq x y z
N MET A 1 49.60 43.73 -19.02
CA MET A 1 48.14 43.60 -19.34
C MET A 1 47.72 42.23 -18.89
N PRO A 2 47.02 42.08 -17.78
CA PRO A 2 46.48 40.77 -17.40
C PRO A 2 45.14 40.56 -18.07
N ASP A 3 44.98 39.41 -18.73
CA ASP A 3 43.80 38.97 -19.40
C ASP A 3 42.66 38.69 -18.39
N ASN A 4 41.57 39.34 -18.60
CA ASN A 4 40.38 39.28 -17.78
C ASN A 4 39.52 38.10 -18.27
N GLU A 5 39.72 36.88 -17.74
CA GLU A 5 38.85 35.73 -17.99
C GLU A 5 37.48 36.01 -17.41
N ILE A 6 36.52 36.32 -18.28
CA ILE A 6 35.12 36.45 -17.98
C ILE A 6 34.58 35.03 -17.75
N CYS A 7 34.50 34.64 -16.49
CA CYS A 7 33.87 33.39 -16.07
C CYS A 7 32.39 33.41 -16.44
N SER A 8 32.00 32.67 -17.46
CA SER A 8 30.64 32.53 -17.91
C SER A 8 29.76 31.94 -16.77
N PRO A 9 28.59 32.51 -16.47
CA PRO A 9 27.73 31.99 -15.42
C PRO A 9 27.26 30.58 -15.76
N SER A 10 27.63 29.60 -14.94
CA SER A 10 27.20 28.22 -15.08
C SER A 10 25.67 28.17 -15.13
N ASN A 11 25.13 27.73 -16.26
CA ASN A 11 23.70 27.59 -16.48
C ASN A 11 23.18 26.43 -15.60
N LYS A 12 22.91 26.70 -14.31
CA LYS A 12 22.36 25.75 -13.36
C LYS A 12 20.96 25.38 -13.82
N ARG A 13 20.80 24.19 -14.40
CA ARG A 13 19.48 23.66 -14.78
C ARG A 13 18.52 23.80 -13.63
N ALA A 14 17.39 24.50 -13.85
CA ALA A 14 16.34 24.61 -12.84
C ALA A 14 15.90 23.20 -12.40
N PRO A 15 15.80 22.91 -11.10
CA PRO A 15 15.36 21.61 -10.63
C PRO A 15 13.98 21.28 -11.21
N TRP A 16 13.79 20.06 -11.70
CA TRP A 16 12.53 19.58 -12.29
C TRP A 16 11.30 19.75 -11.37
N ASN A 17 11.55 19.93 -10.09
CA ASN A 17 10.55 20.09 -9.03
C ASN A 17 10.41 21.53 -8.52
N LYS A 18 11.04 22.52 -9.16
CA LYS A 18 10.94 23.93 -8.77
C LYS A 18 9.47 24.39 -8.73
N GLY A 19 9.02 24.88 -7.58
CA GLY A 19 7.62 25.31 -7.36
C GLY A 19 6.60 24.19 -7.14
N LYS A 20 7.02 22.91 -7.12
CA LYS A 20 6.13 21.79 -6.82
C LYS A 20 6.29 21.37 -5.35
N LEU A 21 5.18 21.29 -4.63
CA LEU A 21 5.15 20.70 -3.29
C LEU A 21 5.38 19.18 -3.41
N ILE A 22 6.65 18.75 -3.26
CA ILE A 22 7.03 17.36 -3.24
C ILE A 22 7.01 16.88 -1.80
N GLY A 23 5.83 16.48 -1.35
CA GLY A 23 5.62 15.90 -0.05
C GLY A 23 5.16 14.45 -0.10
N ALA A 24 5.20 13.80 1.04
CA ALA A 24 4.60 12.49 1.18
C ALA A 24 3.07 12.59 0.99
N ARG A 25 2.52 11.88 0.00
CA ARG A 25 1.07 11.86 -0.25
C ARG A 25 0.28 11.53 1.02
N PRO A 26 -0.81 12.25 1.33
CA PRO A 26 -1.57 12.09 2.56
C PRO A 26 -2.24 10.71 2.65
N PRO A 27 -2.47 10.19 3.87
CA PRO A 27 -3.31 9.01 4.08
C PRO A 27 -4.78 9.36 3.85
N LEU A 28 -5.61 8.35 3.58
CA LEU A 28 -7.05 8.50 3.54
C LEU A 28 -7.61 8.72 4.95
N ARG A 29 -8.62 9.58 5.05
CA ARG A 29 -9.40 9.75 6.30
C ARG A 29 -10.41 8.59 6.45
N PRO A 30 -10.89 8.27 7.66
CA PRO A 30 -11.90 7.22 7.87
C PRO A 30 -13.10 7.35 6.94
N LYS A 31 -13.67 8.55 6.81
CA LYS A 31 -14.80 8.81 5.93
C LYS A 31 -14.52 8.46 4.46
N HIS A 32 -13.30 8.72 3.96
CA HIS A 32 -12.92 8.38 2.58
C HIS A 32 -12.84 6.86 2.38
N VAL A 33 -12.30 6.14 3.37
CA VAL A 33 -12.24 4.66 3.33
C VAL A 33 -13.65 4.08 3.27
N TRP A 34 -14.56 4.58 4.11
CA TRP A 34 -15.96 4.16 4.11
C TRP A 34 -16.66 4.46 2.78
N SER A 35 -16.53 5.69 2.28
CA SER A 35 -17.15 6.08 1.01
C SER A 35 -16.69 5.21 -0.17
N ILE A 36 -15.38 4.92 -0.27
CA ILE A 36 -14.86 4.04 -1.33
C ILE A 36 -15.40 2.62 -1.16
N ARG A 37 -15.38 2.05 0.04
CA ARG A 37 -15.91 0.70 0.31
C ARG A 37 -17.36 0.58 -0.08
N THR A 38 -18.20 1.49 0.41
CA THR A 38 -19.64 1.51 0.12
C THR A 38 -19.89 1.61 -1.37
N ARG A 39 -19.17 2.48 -2.08
CA ARG A 39 -19.31 2.64 -3.51
C ARG A 39 -18.94 1.38 -4.28
N LEU A 40 -17.79 0.78 -3.96
CA LEU A 40 -17.36 -0.48 -4.61
C LEU A 40 -18.32 -1.63 -4.34
N LEU A 41 -18.92 -1.67 -3.15
CA LEU A 41 -19.94 -2.65 -2.80
C LEU A 41 -21.23 -2.45 -3.61
N LEU A 42 -21.74 -1.21 -3.69
CA LEU A 42 -22.94 -0.87 -4.45
C LEU A 42 -22.78 -1.09 -5.95
N GLU A 43 -21.57 -0.84 -6.48
CA GLU A 43 -21.24 -1.08 -7.89
C GLU A 43 -20.95 -2.56 -8.20
N GLY A 44 -20.99 -3.46 -7.22
CA GLY A 44 -20.68 -4.89 -7.40
C GLY A 44 -19.24 -5.17 -7.81
N ARG A 45 -18.31 -4.26 -7.55
CA ARG A 45 -16.88 -4.38 -7.92
C ARG A 45 -16.12 -5.24 -6.90
N ILE A 46 -16.49 -6.51 -6.81
CA ILE A 46 -16.01 -7.47 -5.79
C ILE A 46 -14.47 -7.53 -5.75
N ARG A 47 -13.82 -7.69 -6.92
CA ARG A 47 -12.35 -7.71 -7.01
C ARG A 47 -11.71 -6.46 -6.45
N ASP A 48 -12.24 -5.31 -6.80
CA ASP A 48 -11.67 -4.01 -6.44
C ASP A 48 -11.88 -3.71 -4.96
N LEU A 49 -13.00 -4.15 -4.39
CA LEU A 49 -13.27 -4.08 -2.95
C LEU A 49 -12.27 -4.95 -2.17
N ALA A 50 -12.04 -6.18 -2.60
CA ALA A 50 -11.04 -7.08 -2.00
C ALA A 50 -9.62 -6.47 -2.08
N LEU A 51 -9.23 -5.93 -3.24
CA LEU A 51 -7.93 -5.28 -3.46
C LEU A 51 -7.75 -4.05 -2.57
N PHE A 52 -8.77 -3.19 -2.47
CA PHE A 52 -8.75 -1.98 -1.65
C PHE A 52 -8.61 -2.31 -0.16
N ASN A 53 -9.41 -3.25 0.34
CA ASN A 53 -9.39 -3.69 1.72
C ASN A 53 -8.04 -4.33 2.09
N LEU A 54 -7.55 -5.26 1.26
CA LEU A 54 -6.26 -5.90 1.46
C LEU A 54 -5.12 -4.88 1.49
N ALA A 55 -5.12 -3.89 0.59
CA ALA A 55 -4.09 -2.87 0.53
C ALA A 55 -4.00 -2.02 1.80
N ILE A 56 -5.14 -1.73 2.44
CA ILE A 56 -5.20 -1.00 3.70
C ILE A 56 -4.71 -1.89 4.85
N ASP A 57 -5.24 -3.09 4.96
CA ASP A 57 -4.96 -3.98 6.09
C ASP A 57 -3.52 -4.47 6.11
N SER A 58 -3.00 -4.91 4.97
CA SER A 58 -1.65 -5.45 4.85
C SER A 58 -0.54 -4.41 5.00
N LYS A 59 -0.81 -3.15 4.68
CA LYS A 59 0.21 -2.08 4.60
C LYS A 59 1.41 -2.45 3.70
N LEU A 60 1.21 -3.37 2.77
CA LEU A 60 2.22 -3.78 1.81
C LEU A 60 2.53 -2.67 0.80
N ARG A 61 3.66 -2.77 0.12
CA ARG A 61 3.94 -1.92 -1.05
C ARG A 61 3.03 -2.32 -2.20
N GLY A 62 2.72 -1.40 -3.10
CA GLY A 62 1.86 -1.68 -4.25
C GLY A 62 2.33 -2.87 -5.10
N CYS A 63 3.65 -3.06 -5.26
CA CYS A 63 4.21 -4.22 -5.97
C CYS A 63 3.99 -5.54 -5.22
N ASP A 64 3.93 -5.50 -3.89
CA ASP A 64 3.69 -6.69 -3.08
C ASP A 64 2.19 -7.01 -3.02
N VAL A 65 1.32 -5.97 -2.90
CA VAL A 65 -0.15 -6.14 -2.93
C VAL A 65 -0.63 -6.84 -4.20
N VAL A 66 -0.15 -6.40 -5.37
CA VAL A 66 -0.58 -6.99 -6.64
C VAL A 66 -0.01 -8.40 -6.89
N ALA A 67 1.05 -8.77 -6.17
CA ALA A 67 1.73 -10.05 -6.30
C ALA A 67 1.30 -11.08 -5.25
N VAL A 68 0.34 -10.75 -4.38
CA VAL A 68 -0.22 -11.69 -3.40
C VAL A 68 -0.84 -12.87 -4.14
N LYS A 69 -0.52 -14.07 -3.69
CA LYS A 69 -1.12 -15.31 -4.17
C LYS A 69 -2.28 -15.74 -3.27
N VAL A 70 -3.15 -16.59 -3.81
CA VAL A 70 -4.26 -17.16 -3.05
C VAL A 70 -3.74 -17.90 -1.82
N GLU A 71 -2.68 -18.71 -1.98
CA GLU A 71 -2.06 -19.47 -0.90
C GLU A 71 -1.51 -18.62 0.25
N ASP A 72 -1.14 -17.34 -0.01
CA ASP A 72 -0.63 -16.44 1.03
C ASP A 72 -1.73 -16.00 2.02
N VAL A 73 -2.98 -15.96 1.58
CA VAL A 73 -4.12 -15.43 2.36
C VAL A 73 -5.21 -16.46 2.63
N ALA A 74 -5.36 -17.45 1.76
CA ALA A 74 -6.40 -18.48 1.81
C ALA A 74 -5.85 -19.89 1.48
N PRO A 75 -4.89 -20.42 2.24
CA PRO A 75 -4.26 -21.71 1.95
C PRO A 75 -5.23 -22.89 1.97
N ASN A 76 -6.29 -22.80 2.75
CA ASN A 76 -7.31 -23.85 2.91
C ASN A 76 -8.61 -23.55 2.14
N GLY A 77 -8.57 -22.65 1.15
CA GLY A 77 -9.76 -22.26 0.37
C GLY A 77 -10.62 -21.19 1.00
N TYR A 78 -10.31 -20.73 2.21
CA TYR A 78 -10.94 -19.62 2.91
C TYR A 78 -9.88 -18.69 3.50
N THR A 79 -10.22 -17.41 3.64
CA THR A 79 -9.28 -16.38 4.09
C THR A 79 -9.00 -16.48 5.59
N MET A 80 -7.72 -16.59 5.95
CA MET A 80 -7.26 -16.60 7.33
C MET A 80 -7.29 -15.20 7.95
N ASP A 81 -7.34 -15.12 9.28
CA ASP A 81 -7.25 -13.86 10.05
C ASP A 81 -5.85 -13.21 9.95
N ARG A 82 -4.81 -14.03 9.71
CA ARG A 82 -3.41 -13.61 9.57
C ARG A 82 -2.82 -14.17 8.28
N ALA A 83 -2.10 -13.33 7.58
CA ALA A 83 -1.39 -13.70 6.36
C ALA A 83 0.09 -13.35 6.44
N THR A 84 0.92 -14.06 5.67
CA THR A 84 2.36 -13.81 5.59
C THR A 84 2.76 -13.74 4.13
N VAL A 85 3.31 -12.59 3.72
CA VAL A 85 3.75 -12.36 2.34
C VAL A 85 5.23 -11.99 2.33
N ARG A 86 6.01 -12.61 1.44
CA ARG A 86 7.41 -12.28 1.24
C ARG A 86 7.53 -11.05 0.33
N GLN A 87 8.14 -9.98 0.83
CA GLN A 87 8.31 -8.73 0.07
C GLN A 87 9.28 -8.92 -1.10
N LYS A 88 8.91 -8.48 -2.30
CA LYS A 88 9.76 -8.54 -3.50
C LYS A 88 11.08 -7.76 -3.36
N LYS A 89 11.03 -6.56 -2.75
CA LYS A 89 12.21 -5.70 -2.64
C LYS A 89 13.23 -6.15 -1.60
N THR A 90 12.79 -6.77 -0.50
CA THR A 90 13.66 -7.08 0.67
C THR A 90 13.81 -8.56 0.92
N GLY A 91 13.03 -9.42 0.27
CA GLY A 91 12.96 -10.85 0.53
C GLY A 91 12.42 -11.22 1.90
N ARG A 92 12.10 -10.23 2.76
CA ARG A 92 11.66 -10.49 4.14
C ARG A 92 10.19 -10.83 4.21
N PRO A 93 9.80 -11.80 5.06
CA PRO A 93 8.40 -12.10 5.32
C PRO A 93 7.77 -10.95 6.14
N VAL A 94 6.57 -10.56 5.76
CA VAL A 94 5.73 -9.59 6.46
C VAL A 94 4.45 -10.27 6.87
N LYS A 95 4.18 -10.28 8.18
CA LYS A 95 2.94 -10.76 8.77
C LYS A 95 1.97 -9.58 8.95
N PHE A 96 0.70 -9.80 8.66
CA PHE A 96 -0.35 -8.80 8.87
C PHE A 96 -1.68 -9.48 9.19
N GLU A 97 -2.56 -8.72 9.85
CA GLU A 97 -3.90 -9.16 10.20
C GLU A 97 -4.92 -8.63 9.21
N LEU A 98 -5.87 -9.47 8.84
CA LEU A 98 -6.99 -9.17 7.98
C LEU A 98 -8.24 -8.95 8.84
N THR A 99 -8.92 -7.84 8.63
CA THR A 99 -10.20 -7.57 9.28
C THR A 99 -11.29 -8.47 8.68
N ASP A 100 -12.39 -8.70 9.44
CA ASP A 100 -13.51 -9.51 8.96
C ASP A 100 -14.07 -9.03 7.63
N GLN A 101 -14.19 -7.71 7.47
CA GLN A 101 -14.63 -7.10 6.20
C GLN A 101 -13.69 -7.41 5.04
N THR A 102 -12.38 -7.48 5.31
CA THR A 102 -11.39 -7.81 4.28
C THR A 102 -11.45 -9.29 3.94
N ARG A 103 -11.62 -10.16 4.94
CA ARG A 103 -11.77 -11.61 4.74
C ARG A 103 -12.99 -11.92 3.89
N LEU A 104 -14.15 -11.38 4.25
CA LEU A 104 -15.37 -11.55 3.47
C LEU A 104 -15.20 -11.09 2.01
N ALA A 105 -14.62 -9.90 1.80
CA ALA A 105 -14.41 -9.40 0.45
C ALA A 105 -13.45 -10.26 -0.38
N ILE A 106 -12.42 -10.85 0.26
CA ILE A 106 -11.51 -11.78 -0.41
C ILE A 106 -12.21 -13.10 -0.73
N ASP A 107 -12.97 -13.66 0.22
CA ASP A 107 -13.70 -14.92 0.02
C ASP A 107 -14.75 -14.77 -1.09
N ASP A 108 -15.47 -13.65 -1.15
CA ASP A 108 -16.39 -13.33 -2.24
C ASP A 108 -15.68 -13.25 -3.59
N HIS A 109 -14.48 -12.62 -3.60
CA HIS A 109 -13.68 -12.55 -4.80
C HIS A 109 -13.16 -13.93 -5.25
N LEU A 110 -12.71 -14.77 -4.32
CA LEU A 110 -12.25 -16.13 -4.61
C LEU A 110 -13.38 -16.96 -5.23
N LYS A 111 -14.58 -16.91 -4.65
CA LYS A 111 -15.77 -17.59 -5.16
C LYS A 111 -16.17 -17.09 -6.55
N ALA A 112 -16.32 -15.76 -6.71
CA ALA A 112 -16.75 -15.16 -7.96
C ALA A 112 -15.76 -15.38 -9.13
N ALA A 113 -14.46 -15.42 -8.84
CA ALA A 113 -13.42 -15.60 -9.85
C ALA A 113 -12.94 -17.05 -10.01
N GLY A 114 -13.46 -18.01 -9.21
CA GLY A 114 -13.05 -19.42 -9.25
C GLY A 114 -11.56 -19.63 -9.00
N LYS A 115 -10.95 -18.82 -8.12
CA LYS A 115 -9.52 -18.82 -7.87
C LYS A 115 -9.04 -20.06 -7.13
N LYS A 116 -7.88 -20.60 -7.58
CA LYS A 116 -7.25 -21.79 -6.99
C LYS A 116 -5.95 -21.44 -6.26
N PRO A 117 -5.51 -22.26 -5.30
CA PRO A 117 -4.17 -22.16 -4.70
C PRO A 117 -3.07 -22.13 -5.78
N GLY A 118 -2.02 -21.33 -5.54
CA GLY A 118 -0.94 -21.12 -6.52
C GLY A 118 -1.17 -19.98 -7.51
N GLU A 119 -2.42 -19.55 -7.73
CA GLU A 119 -2.72 -18.42 -8.60
C GLU A 119 -2.50 -17.09 -7.87
N PHE A 120 -2.30 -16.01 -8.69
CA PHE A 120 -2.35 -14.66 -8.14
C PHE A 120 -3.76 -14.29 -7.72
N LEU A 121 -3.89 -13.71 -6.52
CA LEU A 121 -5.18 -13.25 -6.01
C LEU A 121 -5.82 -12.23 -6.95
N PHE A 122 -5.03 -11.28 -7.47
CA PHE A 122 -5.49 -10.27 -8.41
C PHE A 122 -4.82 -10.42 -9.77
N THR A 123 -5.58 -10.84 -10.76
CA THR A 123 -5.11 -10.99 -12.14
C THR A 123 -5.38 -9.72 -12.95
N GLY A 124 -4.50 -9.45 -13.90
CA GLY A 124 -4.64 -8.38 -14.88
C GLY A 124 -5.35 -8.84 -16.16
N ARG A 125 -5.43 -7.94 -17.15
CA ARG A 125 -6.03 -8.24 -18.47
C ARG A 125 -5.33 -9.34 -19.27
N ARG A 126 -4.06 -9.65 -18.92
CA ARG A 126 -3.28 -10.69 -19.60
C ARG A 126 -3.69 -12.12 -19.24
N GLY A 127 -4.68 -12.29 -18.36
CA GLY A 127 -5.25 -13.58 -17.99
C GLY A 127 -4.45 -14.35 -16.94
N PHE A 128 -4.66 -15.65 -16.93
CA PHE A 128 -4.05 -16.59 -15.96
C PHE A 128 -2.52 -16.53 -16.02
N GLY A 129 -1.89 -16.64 -14.84
CA GLY A 129 -0.43 -16.61 -14.72
C GLY A 129 0.20 -15.21 -14.55
N HIS A 130 -0.56 -14.13 -14.76
CA HIS A 130 -0.05 -12.77 -14.62
C HIS A 130 -0.80 -11.98 -13.55
N CYS A 131 -0.07 -11.46 -12.57
CA CYS A 131 -0.64 -10.57 -11.58
C CYS A 131 -1.05 -9.22 -12.21
N LEU A 132 -1.94 -8.51 -11.51
CA LEU A 132 -2.25 -7.11 -11.80
C LEU A 132 -0.94 -6.29 -11.80
N THR A 133 -0.77 -5.39 -12.78
CA THR A 133 0.40 -4.52 -12.78
C THR A 133 0.25 -3.38 -11.77
N THR A 134 1.36 -2.89 -11.22
CA THR A 134 1.34 -1.74 -10.32
C THR A 134 0.77 -0.49 -10.97
N ARG A 135 0.91 -0.36 -12.30
CA ARG A 135 0.33 0.73 -13.09
C ARG A 135 -1.20 0.63 -13.16
N GLN A 136 -1.73 -0.60 -13.38
CA GLN A 136 -3.18 -0.83 -13.36
C GLN A 136 -3.76 -0.58 -11.96
N TYR A 137 -3.08 -1.05 -10.92
CA TYR A 137 -3.47 -0.77 -9.53
C TYR A 137 -3.50 0.73 -9.22
N ALA A 138 -2.51 1.49 -9.68
CA ALA A 138 -2.49 2.95 -9.51
C ALA A 138 -3.67 3.63 -10.24
N ARG A 139 -4.06 3.16 -11.43
CA ARG A 139 -5.23 3.66 -12.16
C ARG A 139 -6.53 3.38 -11.40
N LEU A 140 -6.72 2.14 -10.94
CA LEU A 140 -7.89 1.77 -10.13
C LEU A 140 -8.00 2.67 -8.89
N LEU A 141 -6.88 2.90 -8.20
CA LEU A 141 -6.88 3.80 -7.06
C LEU A 141 -7.30 5.23 -7.46
N SER A 142 -6.79 5.74 -8.58
CA SER A 142 -7.18 7.07 -9.07
C SER A 142 -8.68 7.15 -9.39
N GLU A 143 -9.26 6.10 -9.98
CA GLU A 143 -10.69 5.99 -10.22
C GLU A 143 -11.49 6.00 -8.92
N TRP A 144 -11.08 5.21 -7.91
CA TRP A 144 -11.75 5.16 -6.61
C TRP A 144 -11.71 6.52 -5.88
N ILE A 145 -10.58 7.23 -5.96
CA ILE A 145 -10.42 8.56 -5.36
C ILE A 145 -11.31 9.58 -6.07
N ALA A 146 -11.31 9.58 -7.41
CA ALA A 146 -12.16 10.46 -8.20
C ALA A 146 -13.66 10.21 -7.92
N SER A 147 -14.05 8.94 -7.76
CA SER A 147 -15.44 8.55 -7.55
C SER A 147 -16.05 9.12 -6.27
N ILE A 148 -15.23 9.49 -5.29
CA ILE A 148 -15.68 10.13 -4.03
C ILE A 148 -15.43 11.65 -4.01
N GLY A 149 -15.14 12.25 -5.18
CA GLY A 149 -14.97 13.70 -5.33
C GLY A 149 -13.63 14.25 -4.84
N LEU A 150 -12.60 13.41 -4.69
CA LEU A 150 -11.26 13.84 -4.31
C LEU A 150 -10.35 13.96 -5.53
N ASP A 151 -9.34 14.85 -5.45
CA ASP A 151 -8.32 14.97 -6.50
C ASP A 151 -7.38 13.73 -6.46
N PRO A 152 -7.36 12.89 -7.52
CA PRO A 152 -6.50 11.72 -7.58
C PRO A 152 -5.00 12.05 -7.54
N LYS A 153 -4.59 13.26 -7.93
CA LYS A 153 -3.19 13.68 -7.92
C LYS A 153 -2.60 13.74 -6.50
N LEU A 154 -3.44 14.00 -5.51
CA LEU A 154 -3.03 14.10 -4.10
C LEU A 154 -2.79 12.73 -3.45
N PHE A 155 -3.32 11.67 -4.03
CA PHE A 155 -3.26 10.32 -3.43
C PHE A 155 -2.49 9.36 -4.32
N GLY A 156 -2.09 8.23 -3.75
CA GLY A 156 -1.39 7.16 -4.46
C GLY A 156 -1.36 5.88 -3.62
N THR A 157 -0.76 4.82 -4.15
CA THR A 157 -0.65 3.52 -3.47
C THR A 157 0.03 3.61 -2.10
N HIS A 158 0.93 4.58 -1.91
CA HIS A 158 1.52 4.87 -0.61
C HIS A 158 0.54 5.50 0.40
N SER A 159 -0.50 6.17 -0.08
CA SER A 159 -1.57 6.71 0.78
C SER A 159 -2.32 5.58 1.48
N LEU A 160 -2.70 4.51 0.75
CA LEU A 160 -3.36 3.33 1.32
C LEU A 160 -2.47 2.66 2.39
N ARG A 161 -1.19 2.47 2.09
CA ARG A 161 -0.24 1.89 3.02
C ARG A 161 -0.15 2.66 4.34
N ARG A 162 -0.26 3.98 4.30
CA ARG A 162 -0.21 4.85 5.49
C ARG A 162 -1.54 4.91 6.24
N THR A 163 -2.65 4.62 5.56
CA THR A 163 -4.00 4.80 6.11
C THR A 163 -4.18 4.02 7.40
N LYS A 164 -3.94 2.71 7.42
CA LYS A 164 -4.12 1.90 8.64
C LYS A 164 -3.21 2.37 9.79
N ALA A 165 -1.96 2.71 9.50
CA ALA A 165 -1.02 3.22 10.50
C ALA A 165 -1.54 4.54 11.13
N THR A 166 -2.03 5.45 10.30
CA THR A 166 -2.59 6.73 10.76
C THR A 166 -3.89 6.52 11.54
N LEU A 167 -4.74 5.59 11.13
CA LEU A 167 -5.97 5.26 11.87
C LEU A 167 -5.68 4.69 13.24
N ILE A 168 -4.72 3.77 13.35
CA ILE A 168 -4.28 3.20 14.63
C ILE A 168 -3.72 4.30 15.52
N TYR A 169 -2.81 5.13 14.99
CA TYR A 169 -2.22 6.22 15.77
C TYR A 169 -3.27 7.21 16.28
N ARG A 170 -4.20 7.63 15.44
CA ARG A 170 -5.28 8.54 15.85
C ARG A 170 -6.19 7.97 16.94
N ARG A 171 -6.38 6.64 16.94
CA ARG A 171 -7.23 5.97 17.93
C ARG A 171 -6.50 5.72 19.24
N THR A 172 -5.20 5.43 19.21
CA THR A 172 -4.44 4.98 20.39
C THR A 172 -3.48 6.04 20.93
N GLY A 173 -3.09 7.04 20.14
CA GLY A 173 -1.99 7.97 20.47
C GLY A 173 -0.62 7.30 20.59
N ASN A 174 -0.53 5.98 20.36
CA ASN A 174 0.64 5.18 20.71
C ASN A 174 1.44 4.76 19.46
N LEU A 175 2.63 5.34 19.30
CA LEU A 175 3.55 4.97 18.20
C LEU A 175 4.01 3.52 18.29
N ARG A 176 4.10 2.96 19.48
CA ARG A 176 4.48 1.55 19.66
C ARG A 176 3.42 0.61 19.10
N ALA A 177 2.13 0.91 19.31
CA ALA A 177 1.04 0.16 18.68
C ALA A 177 1.14 0.20 17.16
N VAL A 178 1.45 1.36 16.57
CA VAL A 178 1.67 1.49 15.11
C VAL A 178 2.87 0.67 14.65
N GLN A 179 3.97 0.65 15.41
CA GLN A 179 5.16 -0.15 15.08
C GLN A 179 4.89 -1.65 15.14
N LEU A 180 4.19 -2.13 16.17
CA LEU A 180 3.79 -3.54 16.31
C LEU A 180 2.88 -4.00 15.17
N CYS A 181 1.93 -3.16 14.81
CA CYS A 181 1.06 -3.41 13.66
C CYS A 181 1.75 -3.17 12.31
N SER A 182 2.91 -2.51 12.30
CA SER A 182 3.72 -2.32 11.10
C SER A 182 4.86 -3.32 11.17
N ALA A 183 4.86 -4.35 10.35
CA ALA A 183 5.92 -5.33 10.27
C ALA A 183 7.23 -4.71 9.71
N THR A 184 7.76 -3.72 10.44
CA THR A 184 9.08 -3.15 10.20
C THR A 184 10.01 -3.75 11.25
N PRO A 185 11.06 -4.49 10.87
CA PRO A 185 12.04 -4.96 11.83
C PRO A 185 12.63 -3.75 12.57
N LYS A 186 12.76 -3.86 13.89
CA LYS A 186 13.44 -2.86 14.71
C LYS A 186 14.80 -2.56 14.10
N SER A 187 15.11 -1.29 13.84
CA SER A 187 16.49 -0.84 13.90
C SER A 187 17.01 -1.17 15.28
N LYS A 188 18.14 -1.87 15.38
CA LYS A 188 18.86 -2.07 16.64
C LYS A 188 19.08 -0.68 17.26
N VAL A 189 18.46 -0.42 18.37
CA VAL A 189 18.88 0.66 19.25
C VAL A 189 20.26 0.23 19.77
N PRO A 190 21.32 1.05 19.66
CA PRO A 190 22.57 0.75 20.32
C PRO A 190 22.29 0.59 21.82
N SER A 191 22.65 -0.53 22.39
CA SER A 191 22.68 -0.70 23.83
C SER A 191 23.79 0.21 24.35
N ASP A 192 23.42 1.30 24.99
CA ASP A 192 24.35 2.09 25.80
C ASP A 192 24.91 1.17 26.89
N THR A 193 26.13 0.73 26.67
CA THR A 193 26.96 0.10 27.68
C THR A 193 27.41 1.19 28.64
N SER A 194 26.66 1.41 29.68
CA SER A 194 27.16 2.17 30.85
C SER A 194 28.21 1.31 31.54
N ALA A 195 29.47 1.57 31.22
CA ALA A 195 30.59 1.09 32.01
C ALA A 195 30.60 1.83 33.35
N SER A 196 30.44 1.07 34.40
CA SER A 196 30.77 1.43 35.78
C SER A 196 32.24 1.73 35.90
N ARG A 197 32.60 2.85 36.54
CA ARG A 197 33.71 3.01 37.47
C ARG A 197 33.52 4.28 38.29
#